data_23aeee3ea1a924836a7fd702e32a7933
#
_entry.id   23aeee3ea1a924836a7fd702e32a7933
#
_cell.length_a   1.000
_cell.length_b   1.000
_cell.length_c   1.000
_cell.angle_alpha   90.00
_cell.angle_beta   90.00
_cell.angle_gamma   90.00
#
_symmetry.space_group_name_H-M   'P 1'
#
loop_
_entity.id
_entity.type
_entity.pdbx_description
1 polymer ?
#
loop_
_entity_poly.entity_id
_entity_poly.type
_entity_poly.pdbx_seq_one_letter_code
_entity_poly.pdbx_strand_id
1 'polypeptide(L)'
;MEYLVDGQAAYVLHSRPYRDTSLLVDFFTLEHGKVSVVVRGAKRPNSKLRPVIQPFLPLQVGWRGRQDLKNLTLAEPVDANPFLTGTPLMCGLYLNELMTRLLQPLDPHPHLYVYYQYVINELRSGEDIEGALRTFEHRLLIELGHTPDLTGLDPDGIYLCEPEQGLQRIAQPTDRNRMRCFYGRHLQAIEQ
;
A
#
# COMPACT_ATOMS: atom_id res chain seq x y z
N MET A 1 28.93 -1.30 -15.27
CA MET A 1 27.64 -1.62 -15.90
C MET A 1 26.56 -0.81 -15.20
N GLU A 2 25.76 -0.05 -15.92
CA GLU A 2 24.61 0.67 -15.38
C GLU A 2 23.51 -0.36 -15.07
N TYR A 3 22.94 -0.31 -13.86
CA TYR A 3 21.85 -1.21 -13.48
C TYR A 3 20.57 -0.70 -14.19
N LEU A 4 20.07 -1.46 -15.13
CA LEU A 4 18.85 -1.19 -15.88
C LEU A 4 17.79 -2.21 -15.49
N VAL A 5 16.61 -1.73 -15.11
CA VAL A 5 15.41 -2.53 -14.92
C VAL A 5 14.38 -2.04 -15.93
N ASP A 6 13.72 -2.98 -16.60
CA ASP A 6 12.74 -2.69 -17.64
C ASP A 6 11.48 -3.52 -17.47
N GLY A 7 10.33 -2.97 -17.86
CA GLY A 7 9.07 -3.69 -17.92
C GLY A 7 8.48 -4.13 -16.55
N GLN A 8 8.68 -3.35 -15.48
CA GLN A 8 8.13 -3.69 -14.17
C GLN A 8 6.70 -3.20 -13.99
N ALA A 9 5.81 -4.11 -13.55
CA ALA A 9 4.46 -3.76 -13.12
C ALA A 9 4.52 -2.88 -11.85
N ALA A 10 3.84 -1.73 -11.87
CA ALA A 10 3.95 -0.74 -10.82
C ALA A 10 2.70 0.12 -10.65
N TYR A 11 2.57 0.69 -9.44
CA TYR A 11 1.65 1.79 -9.13
C TYR A 11 2.40 2.96 -8.52
N VAL A 12 1.92 4.18 -8.77
CA VAL A 12 2.43 5.38 -8.08
C VAL A 12 1.82 5.43 -6.68
N LEU A 13 2.66 5.40 -5.65
CA LEU A 13 2.23 5.63 -4.27
C LEU A 13 2.20 7.12 -3.93
N HIS A 14 3.31 7.80 -4.24
CA HIS A 14 3.47 9.21 -3.92
C HIS A 14 4.31 9.91 -4.98
N SER A 15 4.01 11.18 -5.23
CA SER A 15 4.83 12.02 -6.09
C SER A 15 5.00 13.42 -5.49
N ARG A 16 6.22 13.98 -5.59
CA ARG A 16 6.53 15.31 -5.09
C ARG A 16 7.44 16.07 -6.06
N PRO A 17 7.36 17.41 -6.07
CA PRO A 17 8.27 18.22 -6.85
C PRO A 17 9.74 17.92 -6.52
N TYR A 18 10.57 17.79 -7.55
CA TYR A 18 11.99 17.59 -7.43
C TYR A 18 12.73 18.43 -8.45
N ARG A 19 13.56 19.38 -7.97
CA ARG A 19 14.18 20.42 -8.80
C ARG A 19 13.14 21.17 -9.64
N ASP A 20 13.58 21.91 -10.67
CA ASP A 20 12.72 22.83 -11.43
C ASP A 20 11.63 22.11 -12.24
N THR A 21 11.97 21.05 -12.98
CA THR A 21 11.09 20.42 -13.97
C THR A 21 10.77 18.95 -13.69
N SER A 22 11.32 18.35 -12.63
CA SER A 22 11.20 16.93 -12.34
C SER A 22 10.20 16.65 -11.22
N LEU A 23 9.76 15.39 -11.13
CA LEU A 23 9.11 14.82 -9.96
C LEU A 23 10.02 13.75 -9.35
N LEU A 24 9.97 13.61 -8.05
CA LEU A 24 10.40 12.39 -7.34
C LEU A 24 9.15 11.57 -7.08
N VAL A 25 9.16 10.33 -7.56
CA VAL A 25 8.01 9.43 -7.53
C VAL A 25 8.42 8.15 -6.81
N ASP A 26 7.60 7.78 -5.84
CA ASP A 26 7.73 6.50 -5.15
C ASP A 26 6.74 5.52 -5.81
N PHE A 27 7.29 4.51 -6.49
CA PHE A 27 6.53 3.42 -7.08
C PHE A 27 6.45 2.23 -6.13
N PHE A 28 5.31 1.55 -6.10
CA PHE A 28 5.18 0.20 -5.59
C PHE A 28 5.24 -0.76 -6.76
N THR A 29 6.24 -1.61 -6.79
CA THR A 29 6.53 -2.52 -7.91
C THR A 29 6.38 -3.97 -7.47
N LEU A 30 6.03 -4.84 -8.41
CA LEU A 30 5.79 -6.26 -8.14
C LEU A 30 7.06 -6.97 -7.63
N GLU A 31 8.22 -6.74 -8.28
CA GLU A 31 9.43 -7.53 -8.03
C GLU A 31 10.52 -6.77 -7.25
N HIS A 32 10.38 -5.45 -7.10
CA HIS A 32 11.41 -4.62 -6.45
C HIS A 32 10.88 -3.81 -5.26
N GLY A 33 9.63 -4.05 -4.83
CA GLY A 33 9.02 -3.33 -3.71
C GLY A 33 8.87 -1.83 -3.97
N LYS A 34 9.11 -1.02 -2.96
CA LYS A 34 9.03 0.44 -3.05
C LYS A 34 10.31 1.03 -3.63
N VAL A 35 10.20 1.71 -4.78
CA VAL A 35 11.35 2.28 -5.54
C VAL A 35 11.15 3.77 -5.76
N SER A 36 12.13 4.59 -5.34
CA SER A 36 12.13 6.04 -5.57
C SER A 36 12.82 6.38 -6.88
N VAL A 37 12.11 7.08 -7.76
CA VAL A 37 12.55 7.35 -9.13
C VAL A 37 12.39 8.83 -9.47
N VAL A 38 13.42 9.42 -10.07
CA VAL A 38 13.38 10.78 -10.63
C VAL A 38 12.78 10.76 -12.02
N VAL A 39 11.64 11.43 -12.18
CA VAL A 39 10.93 11.58 -13.46
C VAL A 39 11.25 12.96 -14.04
N ARG A 40 12.22 13.00 -14.95
CA ARG A 40 12.70 14.25 -15.54
C ARG A 40 11.68 14.86 -16.48
N GLY A 41 11.49 16.17 -16.39
CA GLY A 41 10.60 16.94 -17.28
C GLY A 41 9.11 16.72 -17.04
N ALA A 42 8.72 15.97 -16.01
CA ALA A 42 7.30 15.68 -15.71
C ALA A 42 6.48 16.93 -15.39
N LYS A 43 7.12 18.00 -14.86
CA LYS A 43 6.46 19.27 -14.54
C LYS A 43 6.34 20.23 -15.73
N ARG A 44 6.95 19.92 -16.87
CA ARG A 44 6.85 20.81 -18.06
C ARG A 44 5.39 20.87 -18.55
N PRO A 45 4.92 22.02 -19.07
CA PRO A 45 3.52 22.19 -19.50
C PRO A 45 3.04 21.10 -20.49
N ASN A 46 3.92 20.72 -21.44
CA ASN A 46 3.60 19.72 -22.48
C ASN A 46 4.17 18.32 -22.17
N SER A 47 4.35 17.99 -20.89
CA SER A 47 4.89 16.68 -20.51
C SER A 47 3.88 15.57 -20.75
N LYS A 48 4.25 14.59 -21.59
CA LYS A 48 3.49 13.38 -21.81
C LYS A 48 3.49 12.45 -20.60
N LEU A 49 4.43 12.61 -19.67
CA LEU A 49 4.53 11.83 -18.43
C LEU A 49 3.54 12.29 -17.35
N ARG A 50 3.14 13.56 -17.38
CA ARG A 50 2.23 14.11 -16.36
C ARG A 50 0.90 13.38 -16.22
N PRO A 51 0.17 13.03 -17.30
CA PRO A 51 -1.06 12.25 -17.21
C PRO A 51 -0.83 10.77 -16.87
N VAL A 52 0.37 10.26 -17.09
CA VAL A 52 0.74 8.85 -16.80
C VAL A 52 1.13 8.66 -15.33
N ILE A 53 1.90 9.59 -14.77
CA ILE A 53 2.39 9.51 -13.38
C ILE A 53 1.27 9.95 -12.42
N GLN A 54 0.24 9.12 -12.32
CA GLN A 54 -0.92 9.33 -11.46
C GLN A 54 -1.10 8.13 -10.52
N PRO A 55 -1.56 8.37 -9.27
CA PRO A 55 -1.92 7.27 -8.37
C PRO A 55 -3.00 6.36 -8.98
N PHE A 56 -3.00 5.10 -8.58
CA PHE A 56 -4.02 4.08 -8.92
C PHE A 56 -4.07 3.64 -10.38
N LEU A 57 -3.25 4.21 -11.24
CA LEU A 57 -3.09 3.77 -12.63
C LEU A 57 -2.05 2.63 -12.68
N PRO A 58 -2.40 1.43 -13.21
CA PRO A 58 -1.45 0.37 -13.41
C PRO A 58 -0.48 0.74 -14.52
N LEU A 59 0.81 0.64 -14.26
CA LEU A 59 1.89 1.06 -15.13
C LEU A 59 2.87 -0.10 -15.41
N GLN A 60 3.47 -0.07 -16.60
CA GLN A 60 4.76 -0.70 -16.85
C GLN A 60 5.84 0.38 -16.75
N VAL A 61 6.80 0.19 -15.85
CA VAL A 61 7.86 1.16 -15.61
C VAL A 61 9.23 0.55 -15.81
N GLY A 62 10.19 1.38 -16.22
CA GLY A 62 11.59 1.06 -16.28
C GLY A 62 12.43 2.15 -15.64
N TRP A 63 13.58 1.80 -15.11
CA TRP A 63 14.50 2.76 -14.52
C TRP A 63 15.95 2.31 -14.66
N ARG A 64 16.87 3.27 -14.47
CA ARG A 64 18.31 3.03 -14.43
C ARG A 64 18.96 3.75 -13.24
N GLY A 65 20.05 3.19 -12.77
CA GLY A 65 20.86 3.75 -11.69
C GLY A 65 21.14 2.75 -10.58
N ARG A 66 22.28 2.92 -9.90
CA ARG A 66 22.70 2.06 -8.77
C ARG A 66 22.42 2.66 -7.40
N GLN A 67 22.25 3.97 -7.34
CA GLN A 67 21.99 4.71 -6.11
C GLN A 67 20.51 4.58 -5.72
N ASP A 68 20.17 5.00 -4.51
CA ASP A 68 18.80 4.97 -3.98
C ASP A 68 17.82 5.73 -4.89
N LEU A 69 18.24 6.87 -5.43
CA LEU A 69 17.48 7.60 -6.44
C LEU A 69 17.79 7.08 -7.85
N LYS A 70 16.81 6.39 -8.43
CA LYS A 70 16.85 5.91 -9.81
C LYS A 70 16.41 7.01 -10.77
N ASN A 71 16.64 6.83 -12.08
CA ASN A 71 16.10 7.70 -13.12
C ASN A 71 15.12 6.89 -13.97
N LEU A 72 13.92 7.39 -14.19
CA LEU A 72 12.90 6.77 -15.03
C LEU A 72 13.41 6.67 -16.48
N THR A 73 13.24 5.52 -17.11
CA THR A 73 13.51 5.28 -18.52
C THR A 73 12.22 5.04 -19.31
N LEU A 74 11.23 4.40 -18.68
CA LEU A 74 9.94 4.06 -19.27
C LEU A 74 8.83 4.26 -18.25
N ALA A 75 7.66 4.75 -18.67
CA ALA A 75 6.39 4.66 -17.95
C ALA A 75 5.25 4.63 -18.97
N GLU A 76 4.55 3.51 -19.02
CA GLU A 76 3.43 3.28 -19.92
C GLU A 76 2.22 2.77 -19.14
N PRO A 77 1.02 3.30 -19.34
CA PRO A 77 -0.19 2.76 -18.72
C PRO A 77 -0.50 1.39 -19.32
N VAL A 78 -0.87 0.44 -18.46
CA VAL A 78 -1.30 -0.91 -18.88
C VAL A 78 -2.76 -0.88 -19.33
N ASP A 79 -3.56 -0.02 -18.72
CA ASP A 79 -4.98 0.08 -18.99
C ASP A 79 -5.46 1.54 -18.85
N ALA A 80 -6.53 1.88 -19.58
CA ALA A 80 -7.20 3.19 -19.50
C ALA A 80 -8.27 3.16 -18.41
N ASN A 81 -7.86 3.01 -17.15
CA ASN A 81 -8.78 2.93 -16.04
C ASN A 81 -9.28 4.31 -15.59
N PRO A 82 -10.57 4.43 -15.25
CA PRO A 82 -11.10 5.68 -14.72
C PRO A 82 -10.44 6.06 -13.39
N PHE A 83 -10.28 7.36 -13.18
CA PHE A 83 -9.76 7.89 -11.92
C PHE A 83 -10.74 7.62 -10.77
N LEU A 84 -10.19 7.34 -9.58
CA LEU A 84 -10.98 7.33 -8.37
C LEU A 84 -11.46 8.75 -8.04
N THR A 85 -12.69 8.88 -7.56
CA THR A 85 -13.28 10.16 -7.13
C THR A 85 -14.02 10.00 -5.81
N GLY A 86 -14.28 11.10 -5.10
CA GLY A 86 -15.03 11.05 -3.83
C GLY A 86 -14.42 10.17 -2.76
N THR A 87 -15.24 9.39 -2.07
CA THR A 87 -14.81 8.48 -0.99
C THR A 87 -13.80 7.43 -1.45
N PRO A 88 -13.97 6.73 -2.60
CA PRO A 88 -12.96 5.83 -3.15
C PRO A 88 -11.57 6.46 -3.31
N LEU A 89 -11.50 7.71 -3.76
CA LEU A 89 -10.24 8.44 -3.87
C LEU A 89 -9.57 8.62 -2.51
N MET A 90 -10.33 9.02 -1.48
CA MET A 90 -9.80 9.19 -0.12
C MET A 90 -9.29 7.88 0.46
N CYS A 91 -10.02 6.78 0.24
CA CYS A 91 -9.61 5.44 0.63
C CYS A 91 -8.32 5.00 -0.06
N GLY A 92 -8.20 5.22 -1.37
CA GLY A 92 -6.98 4.91 -2.12
C GLY A 92 -5.77 5.71 -1.64
N LEU A 93 -5.94 7.02 -1.36
CA LEU A 93 -4.88 7.87 -0.80
C LEU A 93 -4.45 7.39 0.59
N TYR A 94 -5.39 6.97 1.42
CA TYR A 94 -5.11 6.35 2.72
C TYR A 94 -4.24 5.09 2.57
N LEU A 95 -4.58 4.19 1.65
CA LEU A 95 -3.77 2.99 1.38
C LEU A 95 -2.36 3.35 0.91
N ASN A 96 -2.23 4.33 0.02
CA ASN A 96 -0.93 4.81 -0.44
C ASN A 96 -0.09 5.39 0.70
N GLU A 97 -0.72 6.11 1.63
CA GLU A 97 -0.04 6.63 2.81
C GLU A 97 0.47 5.52 3.72
N LEU A 98 -0.36 4.50 4.00
CA LEU A 98 0.06 3.32 4.78
C LEU A 98 1.29 2.66 4.17
N MET A 99 1.24 2.33 2.88
CA MET A 99 2.37 1.70 2.19
C MET A 99 3.61 2.60 2.14
N THR A 100 3.43 3.90 1.92
CA THR A 100 4.56 4.84 1.89
C THR A 100 5.28 4.88 3.23
N ARG A 101 4.56 4.83 4.34
CA ARG A 101 5.09 4.90 5.71
C ARG A 101 5.65 3.58 6.21
N LEU A 102 5.01 2.46 5.88
CA LEU A 102 5.27 1.16 6.51
C LEU A 102 6.22 0.28 5.70
N LEU A 103 6.19 0.33 4.36
CA LEU A 103 7.06 -0.50 3.54
C LEU A 103 8.49 0.05 3.51
N GLN A 104 9.45 -0.86 3.63
CA GLN A 104 10.85 -0.54 3.44
C GLN A 104 11.18 -0.34 1.94
N PRO A 105 12.13 0.55 1.60
CA PRO A 105 12.61 0.68 0.23
C PRO A 105 13.27 -0.61 -0.27
N LEU A 106 13.01 -0.97 -1.52
CA LEU A 106 13.62 -2.11 -2.22
C LEU A 106 13.35 -3.48 -1.57
N ASP A 107 12.28 -3.59 -0.79
CA ASP A 107 11.82 -4.83 -0.19
C ASP A 107 10.56 -5.32 -0.95
N PRO A 108 10.65 -6.43 -1.71
CA PRO A 108 9.55 -6.93 -2.52
C PRO A 108 8.44 -7.56 -1.67
N HIS A 109 7.19 -7.18 -1.95
CA HIS A 109 5.99 -7.74 -1.35
C HIS A 109 4.99 -8.16 -2.46
N PRO A 110 5.28 -9.24 -3.23
CA PRO A 110 4.47 -9.61 -4.40
C PRO A 110 3.02 -9.96 -4.03
N HIS A 111 2.79 -10.60 -2.89
CA HIS A 111 1.44 -10.90 -2.42
C HIS A 111 0.67 -9.62 -2.10
N LEU A 112 1.29 -8.68 -1.39
CA LEU A 112 0.68 -7.39 -1.10
C LEU A 112 0.38 -6.59 -2.38
N TYR A 113 1.23 -6.72 -3.42
CA TYR A 113 0.99 -6.09 -4.72
C TYR A 113 -0.32 -6.58 -5.35
N VAL A 114 -0.59 -7.88 -5.30
CA VAL A 114 -1.85 -8.47 -5.80
C VAL A 114 -3.05 -7.97 -4.98
N TYR A 115 -2.93 -7.91 -3.66
CA TYR A 115 -4.00 -7.35 -2.81
C TYR A 115 -4.23 -5.86 -3.05
N TYR A 116 -3.17 -5.09 -3.29
CA TYR A 116 -3.31 -3.69 -3.67
C TYR A 116 -4.08 -3.53 -4.99
N GLN A 117 -3.75 -4.33 -5.99
CA GLN A 117 -4.47 -4.34 -7.26
C GLN A 117 -5.95 -4.71 -7.08
N TYR A 118 -6.24 -5.72 -6.25
CA TYR A 118 -7.59 -6.11 -5.90
C TYR A 118 -8.36 -4.95 -5.26
N VAL A 119 -7.82 -4.34 -4.21
CA VAL A 119 -8.54 -3.27 -3.50
C VAL A 119 -8.75 -2.03 -4.37
N ILE A 120 -7.79 -1.67 -5.24
CA ILE A 120 -8.00 -0.57 -6.18
C ILE A 120 -9.16 -0.87 -7.15
N ASN A 121 -9.35 -2.11 -7.58
CA ASN A 121 -10.49 -2.51 -8.41
C ASN A 121 -11.80 -2.46 -7.63
N GLU A 122 -11.84 -2.91 -6.37
CA GLU A 122 -13.03 -2.78 -5.51
C GLU A 122 -13.39 -1.32 -5.23
N LEU A 123 -12.40 -0.45 -5.03
CA LEU A 123 -12.63 0.99 -4.89
C LEU A 123 -13.24 1.62 -6.16
N ARG A 124 -12.96 1.04 -7.34
CA ARG A 124 -13.55 1.49 -8.61
C ARG A 124 -14.98 1.00 -8.77
N SER A 125 -15.29 -0.24 -8.41
CA SER A 125 -16.64 -0.80 -8.45
C SER A 125 -17.56 -0.11 -7.45
N GLY A 126 -17.02 0.20 -6.28
CA GLY A 126 -17.76 0.80 -5.17
C GLY A 126 -18.70 -0.17 -4.45
N GLU A 127 -18.59 -1.49 -4.71
CA GLU A 127 -19.51 -2.50 -4.16
C GLU A 127 -19.26 -2.78 -2.68
N ASP A 128 -18.00 -3.05 -2.30
CA ASP A 128 -17.62 -3.31 -0.92
C ASP A 128 -16.30 -2.62 -0.56
N ILE A 129 -16.36 -1.32 -0.41
CA ILE A 129 -15.19 -0.49 -0.06
C ILE A 129 -14.63 -0.86 1.31
N GLU A 130 -15.51 -1.07 2.30
CA GLU A 130 -15.07 -1.33 3.68
C GLU A 130 -14.40 -2.70 3.80
N GLY A 131 -15.00 -3.77 3.27
CA GLY A 131 -14.43 -5.10 3.28
C GLY A 131 -13.10 -5.17 2.53
N ALA A 132 -12.99 -4.50 1.38
CA ALA A 132 -11.75 -4.42 0.62
C ALA A 132 -10.62 -3.73 1.42
N LEU A 133 -10.92 -2.61 2.11
CA LEU A 133 -9.97 -1.93 2.96
C LEU A 133 -9.51 -2.81 4.13
N ARG A 134 -10.43 -3.46 4.85
CA ARG A 134 -10.09 -4.35 5.98
C ARG A 134 -9.25 -5.54 5.53
N THR A 135 -9.58 -6.13 4.39
CA THR A 135 -8.78 -7.19 3.77
C THR A 135 -7.36 -6.72 3.48
N PHE A 136 -7.19 -5.55 2.88
CA PHE A 136 -5.87 -5.00 2.59
C PHE A 136 -5.07 -4.70 3.87
N GLU A 137 -5.68 -4.02 4.85
CA GLU A 137 -5.04 -3.71 6.13
C GLU A 137 -4.55 -4.97 6.84
N HIS A 138 -5.37 -6.01 6.87
CA HIS A 138 -5.01 -7.30 7.46
C HIS A 138 -3.82 -7.93 6.72
N ARG A 139 -3.84 -7.94 5.38
CA ARG A 139 -2.73 -8.47 4.57
C ARG A 139 -1.46 -7.67 4.73
N LEU A 140 -1.56 -6.35 4.85
CA LEU A 140 -0.41 -5.51 5.13
C LEU A 140 0.23 -5.84 6.49
N LEU A 141 -0.57 -6.05 7.54
CA LEU A 141 -0.07 -6.46 8.85
C LEU A 141 0.64 -7.83 8.79
N ILE A 142 0.07 -8.80 8.06
CA ILE A 142 0.71 -10.11 7.84
C ILE A 142 2.07 -9.95 7.17
N GLU A 143 2.15 -9.20 6.07
CA GLU A 143 3.39 -8.97 5.32
C GLU A 143 4.46 -8.26 6.15
N LEU A 144 4.05 -7.42 7.10
CA LEU A 144 4.95 -6.74 8.04
C LEU A 144 5.33 -7.59 9.28
N GLY A 145 4.83 -8.84 9.36
CA GLY A 145 5.11 -9.73 10.49
C GLY A 145 4.35 -9.38 11.78
N HIS A 146 3.29 -8.59 11.69
CA HIS A 146 2.46 -8.17 12.81
C HIS A 146 1.15 -8.97 12.91
N THR A 147 1.17 -10.25 12.60
CA THR A 147 -0.01 -11.10 12.75
C THR A 147 -0.13 -11.53 14.21
N PRO A 148 -1.20 -11.16 14.91
CA PRO A 148 -1.46 -11.71 16.23
C PRO A 148 -1.73 -13.21 16.11
N ASP A 149 -1.21 -14.00 17.05
CA ASP A 149 -1.60 -15.40 17.16
C ASP A 149 -3.04 -15.48 17.70
N LEU A 150 -3.97 -15.86 16.83
CA LEU A 150 -5.39 -16.01 17.16
C LEU A 150 -5.76 -17.48 17.46
N THR A 151 -4.77 -18.38 17.46
CA THR A 151 -5.02 -19.81 17.72
C THR A 151 -5.34 -20.04 19.19
N GLY A 152 -6.34 -20.89 19.45
CA GLY A 152 -6.69 -21.31 20.82
C GLY A 152 -7.30 -20.22 21.70
N LEU A 153 -7.75 -19.09 21.14
CA LEU A 153 -8.48 -18.09 21.91
C LEU A 153 -9.82 -18.67 22.41
N ASP A 154 -10.14 -18.38 23.67
CA ASP A 154 -11.46 -18.65 24.23
C ASP A 154 -12.48 -17.68 23.59
N PRO A 155 -13.52 -18.16 22.89
CA PRO A 155 -14.49 -17.28 22.22
C PRO A 155 -15.16 -16.26 23.14
N ASP A 156 -15.36 -16.61 24.40
CA ASP A 156 -15.99 -15.76 25.41
C ASP A 156 -14.96 -14.99 26.27
N GLY A 157 -13.66 -15.24 26.07
CA GLY A 157 -12.58 -14.52 26.71
C GLY A 157 -12.47 -13.09 26.19
N ILE A 158 -12.04 -12.18 27.08
CA ILE A 158 -11.74 -10.79 26.72
C ILE A 158 -10.23 -10.64 26.57
N TYR A 159 -9.81 -10.08 25.46
CA TYR A 159 -8.40 -9.90 25.10
C TYR A 159 -8.09 -8.41 24.89
N LEU A 160 -7.06 -7.95 25.57
CA LEU A 160 -6.47 -6.63 25.36
C LEU A 160 -5.38 -6.72 24.29
N CYS A 161 -5.48 -5.90 23.26
CA CYS A 161 -4.46 -5.77 22.23
C CYS A 161 -3.46 -4.68 22.62
N GLU A 162 -2.24 -5.09 22.96
CA GLU A 162 -1.13 -4.18 23.26
C GLU A 162 -0.09 -4.22 22.14
N PRO A 163 0.39 -3.05 21.63
CA PRO A 163 1.30 -3.00 20.48
C PRO A 163 2.60 -3.80 20.66
N GLU A 164 3.14 -3.83 21.89
CA GLU A 164 4.42 -4.48 22.20
C GLU A 164 4.27 -5.91 22.72
N GLN A 165 3.13 -6.23 23.32
CA GLN A 165 2.91 -7.48 24.03
C GLN A 165 1.88 -8.41 23.35
N GLY A 166 1.27 -7.93 22.26
CA GLY A 166 0.25 -8.66 21.52
C GLY A 166 -1.07 -8.80 22.27
N LEU A 167 -1.75 -9.92 22.09
CA LEU A 167 -3.04 -10.21 22.73
C LEU A 167 -2.84 -10.80 24.12
N GLN A 168 -3.42 -10.12 25.12
CA GLN A 168 -3.41 -10.56 26.51
C GLN A 168 -4.82 -10.83 27.01
N ARG A 169 -5.08 -12.01 27.57
CA ARG A 169 -6.36 -12.30 28.22
C ARG A 169 -6.48 -11.47 29.50
N ILE A 170 -7.60 -10.78 29.64
CA ILE A 170 -7.91 -9.99 30.83
C ILE A 170 -9.27 -10.38 31.41
N ALA A 171 -9.48 -10.12 32.70
CA ALA A 171 -10.75 -10.44 33.36
C ALA A 171 -11.85 -9.43 32.98
N GLN A 172 -11.52 -8.14 32.96
CA GLN A 172 -12.46 -7.07 32.61
C GLN A 172 -11.73 -5.85 32.00
N PRO A 173 -12.36 -5.18 31.01
CA PRO A 173 -11.86 -3.91 30.49
C PRO A 173 -11.92 -2.81 31.54
N THR A 174 -10.98 -1.88 31.48
CA THR A 174 -11.01 -0.60 32.19
C THR A 174 -11.39 0.53 31.24
N ASP A 175 -11.81 1.69 31.75
CA ASP A 175 -12.13 2.84 30.89
C ASP A 175 -10.95 3.26 30.01
N ARG A 176 -9.71 3.04 30.46
CA ARG A 176 -8.49 3.39 29.71
C ARG A 176 -8.17 2.46 28.54
N ASN A 177 -8.56 1.17 28.64
CA ASN A 177 -8.19 0.17 27.64
C ASN A 177 -9.37 -0.40 26.85
N ARG A 178 -10.62 0.00 27.17
CA ARG A 178 -11.85 -0.53 26.58
C ARG A 178 -11.85 -0.55 25.05
N MET A 179 -11.28 0.48 24.41
CA MET A 179 -11.21 0.58 22.94
C MET A 179 -10.23 -0.40 22.31
N ARG A 180 -9.40 -1.07 23.11
CA ARG A 180 -8.41 -2.07 22.65
C ARG A 180 -8.75 -3.47 23.14
N CYS A 181 -9.95 -3.67 23.67
CA CYS A 181 -10.40 -4.96 24.19
C CYS A 181 -11.41 -5.59 23.25
N PHE A 182 -11.21 -6.85 22.96
CA PHE A 182 -12.03 -7.62 22.01
C PHE A 182 -12.39 -8.97 22.61
N TYR A 183 -13.57 -9.48 22.28
CA TYR A 183 -13.92 -10.88 22.58
C TYR A 183 -13.17 -11.80 21.62
N GLY A 184 -12.77 -13.01 22.12
CA GLY A 184 -12.06 -13.99 21.31
C GLY A 184 -12.82 -14.39 20.04
N ARG A 185 -14.15 -14.53 20.10
CA ARG A 185 -15.00 -14.79 18.92
C ARG A 185 -14.91 -13.71 17.82
N HIS A 186 -14.73 -12.43 18.19
CA HIS A 186 -14.58 -11.36 17.21
C HIS A 186 -13.19 -11.39 16.55
N LEU A 187 -12.17 -11.73 17.33
CA LEU A 187 -10.80 -11.88 16.81
C LEU A 187 -10.70 -13.08 15.85
N GLN A 188 -11.30 -14.22 16.23
CA GLN A 188 -11.33 -15.42 15.37
C GLN A 188 -12.09 -15.20 14.05
N ALA A 189 -13.11 -14.33 14.04
CA ALA A 189 -13.85 -13.98 12.84
C ALA A 189 -13.04 -13.18 11.81
N ILE A 190 -11.89 -12.60 12.20
CA ILE A 190 -11.01 -11.86 11.28
C ILE A 190 -10.26 -12.81 10.33
N GLU A 191 -10.04 -14.06 10.72
CA GLU A 191 -9.32 -15.06 9.91
C GLU A 191 -10.24 -15.83 8.93
N GLN A 192 -11.55 -15.67 9.02
CA GLN A 192 -12.54 -16.34 8.15
C GLN A 192 -12.89 -15.45 6.94
#